data_eaf4c3b8434ed559b21a3c422718ded1
#
_entry.id   eaf4c3b8434ed559b21a3c422718ded1
#
_cell.length_a   1.000
_cell.length_b   1.000
_cell.length_c   1.000
_cell.angle_alpha   90.00
_cell.angle_beta   90.00
_cell.angle_gamma   90.00
#
_symmetry.space_group_name_H-M   'P 1'
#
loop_
_entity.id
_entity.type
_entity.pdbx_description
1 polymer ?
#
loop_
_entity_poly.entity_id
_entity_poly.type
_entity_poly.pdbx_seq_one_letter_code
_entity_poly.pdbx_strand_id
1 'polypeptide(L)'
;MSPCYITLSPWIIAGSFKLYWDFIFDSLTATMLVVVLTISTVVHIYSISYMANDPHINRFMAYLSLFTFFMLVLVTANNYIQMFVGWEGVGLCSYLLINFWYTRIQANKAAIKAMLVNRVGDINIIFAIVTLFYVFKSVDYSTVFALAPYFTENTINIFNFDINVLNLIC
;
A
#
# COMPACT_ATOMS: atom_id res chain seq x y z
N MET A 1 -1.88 -23.72 4.52
CA MET A 1 -0.81 -23.76 3.49
C MET A 1 0.40 -23.04 4.06
N SER A 2 1.61 -23.58 3.87
CA SER A 2 2.84 -22.85 4.25
C SER A 2 2.99 -21.63 3.33
N PRO A 3 3.32 -20.43 3.87
CA PRO A 3 3.55 -19.26 3.06
C PRO A 3 4.74 -19.48 2.12
N CYS A 4 4.62 -19.00 0.88
CA CYS A 4 5.70 -19.02 -0.10
C CYS A 4 6.32 -17.64 -0.19
N TYR A 5 7.64 -17.55 0.01
CA TYR A 5 8.40 -16.30 -0.06
C TYR A 5 9.25 -16.30 -1.32
N ILE A 6 9.21 -15.21 -2.08
CA ILE A 6 10.00 -15.02 -3.30
C ILE A 6 10.76 -13.71 -3.17
N THR A 7 12.07 -13.82 -2.95
CA THR A 7 12.99 -12.67 -2.92
C THR A 7 13.54 -12.40 -4.31
N LEU A 8 13.32 -11.19 -4.83
CA LEU A 8 13.80 -10.80 -6.16
C LEU A 8 15.20 -10.19 -6.10
N SER A 9 15.36 -9.11 -5.35
CA SER A 9 16.63 -8.38 -5.30
C SER A 9 16.75 -7.58 -3.99
N PRO A 10 17.96 -7.28 -3.55
CA PRO A 10 18.16 -6.27 -2.51
C PRO A 10 17.75 -4.91 -3.05
N TRP A 11 16.97 -4.15 -2.25
CA TRP A 11 16.48 -2.84 -2.64
C TRP A 11 17.22 -1.71 -1.91
N ILE A 12 17.17 -1.71 -0.58
CA ILE A 12 17.85 -0.71 0.25
C ILE A 12 18.72 -1.43 1.27
N ILE A 13 20.02 -1.14 1.28
CA ILE A 13 20.98 -1.65 2.26
C ILE A 13 21.71 -0.45 2.85
N ALA A 14 21.45 -0.16 4.13
CA ALA A 14 22.08 0.93 4.88
C ALA A 14 22.44 0.47 6.30
N GLY A 15 23.66 -0.01 6.49
CA GLY A 15 24.12 -0.53 7.78
C GLY A 15 23.30 -1.72 8.28
N SER A 16 22.61 -1.55 9.40
CA SER A 16 21.71 -2.58 9.96
C SER A 16 20.37 -2.67 9.23
N PHE A 17 19.98 -1.65 8.47
CA PHE A 17 18.74 -1.62 7.72
C PHE A 17 18.93 -2.33 6.38
N LYS A 18 18.27 -3.47 6.21
CA LYS A 18 18.30 -4.27 4.99
C LYS A 18 16.86 -4.48 4.52
N LEU A 19 16.58 -4.07 3.31
CA LEU A 19 15.29 -4.21 2.67
C LEU A 19 15.44 -4.92 1.34
N TYR A 20 14.62 -5.95 1.14
CA TYR A 20 14.56 -6.72 -0.09
C TYR A 20 13.23 -6.44 -0.80
N TRP A 21 13.23 -6.55 -2.11
CA TRP A 21 12.00 -6.57 -2.89
C TRP A 21 11.49 -8.01 -2.90
N ASP A 22 10.50 -8.27 -2.05
CA ASP A 22 10.02 -9.62 -1.77
C ASP A 22 8.52 -9.73 -2.01
N PHE A 23 8.08 -10.93 -2.37
CA PHE A 23 6.67 -11.26 -2.44
C PHE A 23 6.34 -12.39 -1.46
N ILE A 24 5.18 -12.27 -0.82
CA ILE A 24 4.60 -13.30 0.02
C ILE A 24 3.32 -13.82 -0.62
N PHE A 25 3.18 -15.15 -0.68
CA PHE A 25 1.97 -15.83 -1.13
C PHE A 25 1.49 -16.76 -0.02
N ASP A 26 0.49 -16.30 0.72
CA ASP A 26 -0.22 -17.07 1.74
C ASP A 26 -1.71 -17.20 1.39
N SER A 27 -2.52 -17.77 2.27
CA SER A 27 -3.95 -17.93 2.06
C SER A 27 -4.69 -16.58 1.98
N LEU A 28 -4.24 -15.58 2.75
CA LEU A 28 -4.81 -14.24 2.73
C LEU A 28 -4.51 -13.55 1.39
N THR A 29 -3.24 -13.58 0.98
CA THR A 29 -2.80 -13.02 -0.30
C THR A 29 -3.54 -13.66 -1.47
N ALA A 30 -3.68 -14.98 -1.47
CA ALA A 30 -4.40 -15.70 -2.53
C ALA A 30 -5.88 -15.27 -2.64
N THR A 31 -6.58 -15.15 -1.51
CA THR A 31 -7.97 -14.68 -1.50
C THR A 31 -8.10 -13.24 -2.03
N MET A 32 -7.22 -12.36 -1.60
CA MET A 32 -7.21 -10.97 -2.06
C MET A 32 -6.85 -10.86 -3.54
N LEU A 33 -5.92 -11.67 -4.05
CA LEU A 33 -5.57 -11.70 -5.47
C LEU A 33 -6.76 -12.11 -6.34
N VAL A 34 -7.52 -13.12 -5.94
CA VAL A 34 -8.74 -13.54 -6.67
C VAL A 34 -9.72 -12.36 -6.78
N VAL A 35 -9.99 -11.67 -5.68
CA VAL A 35 -10.93 -10.54 -5.65
C VAL A 35 -10.43 -9.41 -6.56
N VAL A 36 -9.18 -8.98 -6.37
CA VAL A 36 -8.59 -7.85 -7.10
C VAL A 36 -8.55 -8.12 -8.61
N LEU A 37 -8.07 -9.29 -9.01
CA LEU A 37 -7.95 -9.64 -10.44
C LEU A 37 -9.31 -9.82 -11.10
N THR A 38 -10.27 -10.43 -10.43
CA THR A 38 -11.63 -10.61 -10.96
C THR A 38 -12.29 -9.26 -11.21
N ILE A 39 -12.29 -8.37 -10.20
CA ILE A 39 -12.89 -7.04 -10.33
C ILE A 39 -12.15 -6.22 -11.38
N SER A 40 -10.83 -6.22 -11.38
CA SER A 40 -10.03 -5.51 -12.40
C SER A 40 -10.36 -5.97 -13.81
N THR A 41 -10.48 -7.28 -14.04
CA THR A 41 -10.84 -7.83 -15.35
C THR A 41 -12.22 -7.36 -15.81
N VAL A 42 -13.22 -7.41 -14.93
CA VAL A 42 -14.59 -6.96 -15.24
C VAL A 42 -14.60 -5.46 -15.55
N VAL A 43 -13.88 -4.65 -14.77
CA VAL A 43 -13.79 -3.20 -14.99
C VAL A 43 -13.10 -2.89 -16.31
N HIS A 44 -12.02 -3.60 -16.68
CA HIS A 44 -11.36 -3.40 -17.97
C HIS A 44 -12.29 -3.72 -19.14
N ILE A 45 -13.01 -4.84 -19.09
CA ILE A 45 -14.00 -5.22 -20.13
C ILE A 45 -15.11 -4.15 -20.24
N TYR A 46 -15.66 -3.73 -19.12
CA TYR A 46 -16.67 -2.67 -19.08
C TYR A 46 -16.15 -1.36 -19.68
N SER A 47 -14.93 -0.97 -19.35
CA SER A 47 -14.30 0.27 -19.77
C SER A 47 -14.07 0.36 -21.28
N ILE A 48 -13.90 -0.74 -21.98
CA ILE A 48 -13.78 -0.78 -23.44
C ILE A 48 -15.05 -0.18 -24.08
N SER A 49 -16.22 -0.62 -23.63
CA SER A 49 -17.49 -0.11 -24.15
C SER A 49 -17.80 1.30 -23.63
N TYR A 50 -17.52 1.58 -22.35
CA TYR A 50 -17.80 2.87 -21.72
C TYR A 50 -17.00 4.01 -22.33
N MET A 51 -15.73 3.79 -22.69
CA MET A 51 -14.82 4.79 -23.25
C MET A 51 -14.70 4.72 -24.77
N ALA A 52 -15.52 3.92 -25.45
CA ALA A 52 -15.41 3.71 -26.91
C ALA A 52 -15.48 4.99 -27.75
N ASN A 53 -16.22 5.99 -27.29
CA ASN A 53 -16.38 7.27 -27.99
C ASN A 53 -15.38 8.37 -27.53
N ASP A 54 -14.53 8.09 -26.55
CA ASP A 54 -13.57 9.06 -26.01
C ASP A 54 -12.21 8.90 -26.74
N PRO A 55 -11.60 9.99 -27.25
CA PRO A 55 -10.31 9.93 -27.94
C PRO A 55 -9.15 9.51 -27.03
N HIS A 56 -9.33 9.58 -25.72
CA HIS A 56 -8.28 9.31 -24.72
C HIS A 56 -8.40 7.94 -24.03
N ILE A 57 -9.09 6.97 -24.65
CA ILE A 57 -9.29 5.62 -24.11
C ILE A 57 -7.95 4.95 -23.72
N ASN A 58 -6.90 5.10 -24.50
CA ASN A 58 -5.59 4.50 -24.23
C ASN A 58 -4.99 4.99 -22.91
N ARG A 59 -5.13 6.28 -22.61
CA ARG A 59 -4.67 6.87 -21.35
C ARG A 59 -5.47 6.34 -20.16
N PHE A 60 -6.79 6.20 -20.33
CA PHE A 60 -7.66 5.65 -19.29
C PHE A 60 -7.30 4.19 -18.95
N MET A 61 -7.12 3.36 -19.98
CA MET A 61 -6.74 1.97 -19.81
C MET A 61 -5.35 1.81 -19.18
N ALA A 62 -4.40 2.70 -19.52
CA ALA A 62 -3.08 2.72 -18.88
C ALA A 62 -3.18 3.03 -17.39
N TYR A 63 -4.02 3.98 -16.98
CA TYR A 63 -4.22 4.30 -15.55
C TYR A 63 -4.89 3.16 -14.79
N LEU A 64 -5.87 2.47 -15.40
CA LEU A 64 -6.48 1.28 -14.81
C LEU A 64 -5.48 0.14 -14.62
N SER A 65 -4.65 -0.11 -15.63
CA SER A 65 -3.62 -1.15 -15.55
C SER A 65 -2.57 -0.81 -14.48
N LEU A 66 -2.16 0.46 -14.42
CA LEU A 66 -1.22 0.93 -13.41
C LEU A 66 -1.82 0.83 -11.98
N PHE A 67 -3.10 1.16 -11.83
CA PHE A 67 -3.82 0.98 -10.56
C PHE A 67 -3.80 -0.49 -10.12
N THR A 68 -4.12 -1.40 -11.03
CA THR A 68 -4.10 -2.84 -10.76
C THR A 68 -2.69 -3.32 -10.38
N PHE A 69 -1.66 -2.84 -11.08
CA PHE A 69 -0.27 -3.15 -10.75
C PHE A 69 0.10 -2.76 -9.32
N PHE A 70 -0.16 -1.51 -8.91
CA PHE A 70 0.14 -1.08 -7.55
C PHE A 70 -0.69 -1.80 -6.49
N MET A 71 -1.94 -2.15 -6.81
CA MET A 71 -2.76 -2.97 -5.91
C MET A 71 -2.19 -4.37 -5.73
N LEU A 72 -1.63 -4.98 -6.78
CA LEU A 72 -0.94 -6.26 -6.68
C LEU A 72 0.34 -6.15 -5.86
N VAL A 73 1.15 -5.10 -6.07
CA VAL A 73 2.34 -4.84 -5.25
C VAL A 73 1.99 -4.69 -3.78
N LEU A 74 0.90 -3.99 -3.46
CA LEU A 74 0.42 -3.81 -2.10
C LEU A 74 0.03 -5.14 -1.44
N VAL A 75 -0.77 -5.95 -2.13
CA VAL A 75 -1.32 -7.21 -1.60
C VAL A 75 -0.23 -8.26 -1.42
N THR A 76 0.77 -8.29 -2.30
CA THR A 76 1.85 -9.29 -2.25
C THR A 76 3.09 -8.83 -1.49
N ALA A 77 3.09 -7.64 -0.90
CA ALA A 77 4.23 -7.11 -0.14
C ALA A 77 4.57 -8.00 1.06
N ASN A 78 5.87 -8.23 1.28
CA ASN A 78 6.39 -8.97 2.44
C ASN A 78 6.96 -8.04 3.53
N ASN A 79 7.00 -6.75 3.28
CA ASN A 79 7.47 -5.76 4.23
C ASN A 79 6.63 -4.48 4.19
N TYR A 80 6.66 -3.72 5.30
CA TYR A 80 5.86 -2.50 5.46
C TYR A 80 6.22 -1.38 4.47
N ILE A 81 7.47 -1.28 4.03
CA ILE A 81 7.88 -0.24 3.07
C ILE A 81 7.38 -0.56 1.66
N GLN A 82 7.48 -1.80 1.23
CA GLN A 82 6.91 -2.22 -0.06
C GLN A 82 5.40 -2.09 -0.08
N MET A 83 4.72 -2.44 1.03
CA MET A 83 3.29 -2.19 1.20
C MET A 83 2.98 -0.69 1.04
N PHE A 84 3.77 0.19 1.66
CA PHE A 84 3.59 1.64 1.55
C PHE A 84 3.78 2.15 0.12
N VAL A 85 4.73 1.63 -0.64
CA VAL A 85 4.89 1.97 -2.06
C VAL A 85 3.65 1.58 -2.87
N GLY A 86 3.09 0.40 -2.63
CA GLY A 86 1.84 -0.01 -3.26
C GLY A 86 0.67 0.91 -2.88
N TRP A 87 0.56 1.28 -1.62
CA TRP A 87 -0.46 2.19 -1.08
C TRP A 87 -0.41 3.58 -1.73
N GLU A 88 0.76 4.21 -1.76
CA GLU A 88 0.98 5.50 -2.42
C GLU A 88 0.68 5.43 -3.92
N GLY A 89 1.10 4.35 -4.59
CA GLY A 89 0.83 4.14 -6.01
C GLY A 89 -0.65 4.03 -6.34
N VAL A 90 -1.44 3.33 -5.52
CA VAL A 90 -2.91 3.24 -5.64
C VAL A 90 -3.53 4.62 -5.44
N GLY A 91 -3.08 5.38 -4.43
CA GLY A 91 -3.53 6.75 -4.17
C GLY A 91 -3.29 7.68 -5.36
N LEU A 92 -2.10 7.64 -5.96
CA LEU A 92 -1.75 8.43 -7.13
C LEU A 92 -2.60 8.03 -8.35
N CYS A 93 -2.77 6.73 -8.62
CA CYS A 93 -3.58 6.26 -9.73
C CYS A 93 -5.05 6.64 -9.58
N SER A 94 -5.59 6.58 -8.36
CA SER A 94 -6.96 7.01 -8.08
C SER A 94 -7.15 8.50 -8.36
N TYR A 95 -6.19 9.34 -7.96
CA TYR A 95 -6.18 10.76 -8.30
C TYR A 95 -6.23 10.99 -9.81
N LEU A 96 -5.39 10.29 -10.58
CA LEU A 96 -5.34 10.40 -12.04
C LEU A 96 -6.65 9.96 -12.72
N LEU A 97 -7.30 8.91 -12.20
CA LEU A 97 -8.58 8.42 -12.69
C LEU A 97 -9.73 9.37 -12.36
N ILE A 98 -9.80 9.91 -11.15
CA ILE A 98 -10.82 10.89 -10.74
C ILE A 98 -10.69 12.16 -11.58
N ASN A 99 -9.47 12.62 -11.82
CA ASN A 99 -9.16 13.82 -12.60
C ASN A 99 -9.03 13.55 -14.11
N PHE A 100 -9.57 12.44 -14.61
CA PHE A 100 -9.42 12.06 -16.01
C PHE A 100 -9.94 13.15 -16.96
N TRP A 101 -11.14 13.71 -16.68
CA TRP A 101 -11.69 14.85 -17.39
C TRP A 101 -11.34 16.17 -16.68
N TYR A 102 -10.07 16.57 -16.77
CA TYR A 102 -9.48 17.74 -16.10
C TYR A 102 -10.15 19.09 -16.48
N THR A 103 -10.92 19.14 -17.55
CA THR A 103 -11.73 20.33 -17.92
C THR A 103 -12.91 20.57 -16.99
N ARG A 104 -13.34 19.57 -16.22
CA ARG A 104 -14.44 19.67 -15.27
C ARG A 104 -13.93 20.12 -13.91
N ILE A 105 -14.31 21.34 -13.50
CA ILE A 105 -13.90 21.91 -12.19
C ILE A 105 -14.32 21.02 -11.01
N GLN A 106 -15.47 20.36 -11.11
CA GLN A 106 -15.96 19.44 -10.06
C GLN A 106 -15.04 18.22 -9.91
N ALA A 107 -14.56 17.65 -11.00
CA ALA A 107 -13.61 16.53 -10.98
C ALA A 107 -12.29 16.95 -10.35
N ASN A 108 -11.75 18.12 -10.70
CA ASN A 108 -10.51 18.65 -10.13
C ASN A 108 -10.62 18.85 -8.61
N LYS A 109 -11.73 19.46 -8.14
CA LYS A 109 -11.97 19.63 -6.70
C LYS A 109 -12.04 18.30 -5.97
N ALA A 110 -12.74 17.31 -6.54
CA ALA A 110 -12.87 15.98 -5.96
C ALA A 110 -11.50 15.26 -5.89
N ALA A 111 -10.71 15.36 -6.96
CA ALA A 111 -9.38 14.76 -7.04
C ALA A 111 -8.40 15.37 -6.01
N ILE A 112 -8.36 16.69 -5.90
CA ILE A 112 -7.54 17.40 -4.89
C ILE A 112 -7.99 17.01 -3.47
N LYS A 113 -9.30 16.96 -3.21
CA LYS A 113 -9.82 16.53 -1.91
C LYS A 113 -9.38 15.12 -1.57
N ALA A 114 -9.52 14.18 -2.49
CA ALA A 114 -9.09 12.79 -2.28
C ALA A 114 -7.59 12.70 -1.98
N MET A 115 -6.76 13.41 -2.75
CA MET A 115 -5.31 13.41 -2.55
C MET A 115 -4.92 14.00 -1.19
N LEU A 116 -5.52 15.12 -0.76
CA LEU A 116 -5.21 15.74 0.53
C LEU A 116 -5.60 14.85 1.71
N VAL A 117 -6.77 14.22 1.65
CA VAL A 117 -7.23 13.32 2.73
C VAL A 117 -6.34 12.07 2.82
N ASN A 118 -6.00 11.47 1.67
CA ASN A 118 -5.09 10.33 1.64
C ASN A 118 -3.71 10.69 2.21
N ARG A 119 -3.19 11.90 1.91
CA ARG A 119 -1.88 12.33 2.41
C ARG A 119 -1.83 12.43 3.95
N VAL A 120 -2.93 12.75 4.60
CA VAL A 120 -3.00 12.71 6.08
C VAL A 120 -2.85 11.27 6.59
N GLY A 121 -3.49 10.30 5.93
CA GLY A 121 -3.30 8.88 6.24
C GLY A 121 -1.87 8.40 6.00
N ASP A 122 -1.25 8.83 4.90
CA ASP A 122 0.12 8.47 4.52
C ASP A 122 1.14 8.91 5.57
N ILE A 123 0.98 10.12 6.12
CA ILE A 123 1.83 10.62 7.20
C ILE A 123 1.75 9.69 8.42
N ASN A 124 0.56 9.25 8.81
CA ASN A 124 0.39 8.34 9.94
C ASN A 124 1.04 6.97 9.68
N ILE A 125 0.92 6.43 8.46
CA ILE A 125 1.58 5.17 8.08
C ILE A 125 3.11 5.32 8.15
N ILE A 126 3.67 6.44 7.68
CA ILE A 126 5.11 6.71 7.78
C ILE A 126 5.56 6.72 9.24
N PHE A 127 4.83 7.42 10.13
CA PHE A 127 5.14 7.42 11.56
C PHE A 127 5.08 6.01 12.16
N ALA A 128 4.09 5.21 11.79
CA ALA A 128 3.98 3.82 12.23
C ALA A 128 5.20 2.99 11.76
N ILE A 129 5.62 3.10 10.50
CA ILE A 129 6.78 2.38 9.95
C ILE A 129 8.08 2.79 10.67
N VAL A 130 8.28 4.10 10.91
CA VAL A 130 9.45 4.59 11.64
C VAL A 130 9.47 4.07 13.08
N THR A 131 8.33 4.07 13.75
CA THR A 131 8.21 3.54 15.12
C THR A 131 8.44 2.03 15.16
N LEU A 132 7.91 1.28 14.19
CA LEU A 132 8.19 -0.15 14.03
C LEU A 132 9.69 -0.41 13.90
N PHE A 133 10.36 0.31 13.03
CA PHE A 133 11.81 0.15 12.86
C PHE A 133 12.59 0.54 14.11
N TYR A 134 12.17 1.58 14.82
CA TYR A 134 12.82 1.97 16.07
C TYR A 134 12.74 0.89 17.13
N VAL A 135 11.57 0.24 17.27
CA VAL A 135 11.29 -0.78 18.29
C VAL A 135 11.88 -2.15 17.89
N PHE A 136 11.54 -2.64 16.71
CA PHE A 136 11.86 -4.02 16.27
C PHE A 136 13.17 -4.13 15.47
N LYS A 137 13.77 -2.99 15.06
CA LYS A 137 14.97 -2.93 14.18
C LYS A 137 14.82 -3.65 12.85
N SER A 138 13.60 -3.99 12.48
CA SER A 138 13.22 -4.61 11.20
C SER A 138 11.85 -4.08 10.75
N VAL A 139 11.60 -4.14 9.44
CA VAL A 139 10.33 -3.80 8.81
C VAL A 139 9.68 -4.99 8.10
N ASP A 140 10.22 -6.20 8.26
CA ASP A 140 9.68 -7.42 7.69
C ASP A 140 8.54 -7.96 8.55
N TYR A 141 7.46 -8.41 7.93
CA TYR A 141 6.29 -8.95 8.65
C TYR A 141 6.65 -10.13 9.56
N SER A 142 7.47 -11.06 9.06
CA SER A 142 7.85 -12.26 9.80
C SER A 142 8.56 -11.94 11.11
N THR A 143 9.49 -10.98 11.09
CA THR A 143 10.25 -10.55 12.28
C THR A 143 9.40 -9.77 13.25
N VAL A 144 8.56 -8.87 12.76
CA VAL A 144 7.67 -8.05 13.60
C VAL A 144 6.64 -8.95 14.30
N PHE A 145 5.99 -9.86 13.60
CA PHE A 145 5.00 -10.78 14.19
C PHE A 145 5.62 -11.78 15.17
N ALA A 146 6.84 -12.22 14.95
CA ALA A 146 7.54 -13.09 15.90
C ALA A 146 7.92 -12.38 17.20
N LEU A 147 8.24 -11.08 17.14
CA LEU A 147 8.69 -10.30 18.29
C LEU A 147 7.54 -9.60 19.02
N ALA A 148 6.42 -9.31 18.35
CA ALA A 148 5.28 -8.59 18.93
C ALA A 148 4.79 -9.14 20.30
N PRO A 149 4.69 -10.48 20.53
CA PRO A 149 4.26 -11.01 21.82
C PRO A 149 5.17 -10.62 22.99
N TYR A 150 6.47 -10.38 22.74
CA TYR A 150 7.42 -9.99 23.79
C TYR A 150 7.33 -8.52 24.19
N PHE A 151 6.65 -7.69 23.40
CA PHE A 151 6.50 -6.25 23.63
C PHE A 151 5.12 -5.85 24.14
N THR A 152 4.26 -6.80 24.48
CA THR A 152 2.90 -6.53 24.95
C THR A 152 2.84 -5.75 26.27
N GLU A 153 3.83 -5.91 27.13
CA GLU A 153 3.92 -5.25 28.44
C GLU A 153 4.80 -3.98 28.44
N ASN A 154 5.50 -3.72 27.34
CA ASN A 154 6.39 -2.58 27.27
C ASN A 154 5.62 -1.28 27.08
N THR A 155 5.85 -0.33 27.97
CA THR A 155 5.27 1.03 27.92
C THR A 155 6.36 2.05 27.65
N ILE A 156 6.03 3.07 26.87
CA ILE A 156 6.88 4.26 26.64
C ILE A 156 6.19 5.46 27.28
N ASN A 157 6.93 6.21 28.08
CA ASN A 157 6.47 7.47 28.65
C ASN A 157 6.58 8.59 27.62
N ILE A 158 5.44 9.06 27.11
CA ILE A 158 5.36 10.21 26.22
C ILE A 158 4.52 11.30 26.92
N PHE A 159 5.10 12.48 27.16
CA PHE A 159 4.43 13.59 27.84
C PHE A 159 3.73 13.23 29.17
N ASN A 160 4.37 12.40 30.01
CA ASN A 160 3.80 11.85 31.27
C ASN A 160 2.64 10.87 31.12
N PHE A 161 2.38 10.35 29.95
CA PHE A 161 1.44 9.27 29.71
C PHE A 161 2.20 7.98 29.40
N ASP A 162 1.87 6.90 30.12
CA ASP A 162 2.38 5.56 29.83
C ASP A 162 1.55 4.96 28.67
N ILE A 163 2.13 4.96 27.49
CA ILE A 163 1.49 4.41 26.29
C ILE A 163 2.15 3.06 25.97
N ASN A 164 1.34 2.02 25.82
CA ASN A 164 1.84 0.74 25.37
C ASN A 164 2.42 0.86 23.95
N VAL A 165 3.60 0.28 23.75
CA VAL A 165 4.34 0.37 22.45
C VAL A 165 3.51 -0.13 21.29
N LEU A 166 2.79 -1.24 21.46
CA LEU A 166 1.95 -1.80 20.41
C LEU A 166 0.76 -0.89 20.06
N ASN A 167 0.15 -0.25 21.07
CA ASN A 167 -0.95 0.69 20.84
C ASN A 167 -0.50 1.98 20.13
N LEU A 168 0.78 2.34 20.22
CA LEU A 168 1.34 3.49 19.50
C LEU A 168 1.53 3.19 18.02
N ILE A 169 1.75 1.92 17.66
CA ILE A 169 1.99 1.47 16.29
C ILE A 169 0.68 1.24 15.53
N CYS A 170 -0.39 0.82 16.23
CA CYS A 170 -1.72 0.61 15.66
C CYS A 170 -2.51 1.90 15.50
#